data_f7b88da1b84c5ec6896418a178d937db
#
_entry.id   f7b88da1b84c5ec6896418a178d937db
#
_cell.length_a   1.000
_cell.length_b   1.000
_cell.length_c   1.000
_cell.angle_alpha   90.00
_cell.angle_beta   90.00
_cell.angle_gamma   90.00
#
_symmetry.space_group_name_H-M   'P 1'
#
loop_
_entity.id
_entity.type
_entity.pdbx_description
1 polymer ?
#
loop_
_entity_poly.entity_id
_entity_poly.type
_entity_poly.pdbx_seq_one_letter_code
_entity_poly.pdbx_strand_id
1 'polypeptide(L)'
;MKEVIKLPIEKLIKAEWNYKTDGTDDQIQKLMNSIEFDKSAGVLAVRKLRDKYEVIDGNHRLEALKRLKYKTVLVENFDDLSKSKAIVLSRRRNHVWFDDDLVSFGTLLKEDVLPDIPMETLKEILPEDENLENLLNFNEFEWKEPEQKTKDVNTIAIQLTVTKEIGDIWNEYVKEQNDSPNQVFSQLMRDLDGKG
;
A
#
# COMPACT_ATOMS: atom_id res chain seq x y z
N MET A 1 11.78 25.77 6.45
CA MET A 1 11.13 25.12 5.28
C MET A 1 12.21 24.43 4.48
N LYS A 2 11.94 23.24 3.97
CA LYS A 2 12.86 22.58 3.01
C LYS A 2 12.85 23.37 1.69
N GLU A 3 13.98 23.36 1.02
CA GLU A 3 14.11 24.06 -0.25
C GLU A 3 13.34 23.33 -1.36
N VAL A 4 12.59 24.09 -2.14
CA VAL A 4 11.95 23.59 -3.36
C VAL A 4 12.85 23.90 -4.53
N ILE A 5 13.33 22.85 -5.19
CA ILE A 5 14.25 22.96 -6.33
C ILE A 5 13.64 22.33 -7.59
N LYS A 6 14.16 22.70 -8.73
CA LYS A 6 13.76 22.12 -10.03
C LYS A 6 14.77 21.09 -10.48
N LEU A 7 14.31 19.85 -10.70
CA LEU A 7 15.17 18.76 -11.13
C LEU A 7 14.76 18.19 -12.49
N PRO A 8 15.71 17.70 -13.30
CA PRO A 8 15.42 16.86 -14.46
C PRO A 8 14.67 15.59 -14.04
N ILE A 9 13.59 15.26 -14.71
CA ILE A 9 12.73 14.11 -14.35
C ILE A 9 13.48 12.77 -14.47
N GLU A 10 14.47 12.69 -15.33
CA GLU A 10 15.34 11.53 -15.55
C GLU A 10 16.21 11.17 -14.33
N LYS A 11 16.44 12.15 -13.44
CA LYS A 11 17.14 11.93 -12.17
C LYS A 11 16.24 11.35 -11.09
N LEU A 12 14.93 11.31 -11.29
CA LEU A 12 13.97 10.82 -10.30
C LEU A 12 13.68 9.34 -10.54
N ILE A 13 13.74 8.57 -9.44
CA ILE A 13 13.38 7.16 -9.40
C ILE A 13 12.23 6.94 -8.44
N LYS A 14 11.35 5.97 -8.76
CA LYS A 14 10.31 5.48 -7.87
C LYS A 14 10.97 4.80 -6.68
N ALA A 15 10.41 4.97 -5.47
CA ALA A 15 10.88 4.25 -4.30
C ALA A 15 10.59 2.75 -4.47
N GLU A 16 11.60 1.90 -4.31
CA GLU A 16 11.45 0.44 -4.36
C GLU A 16 10.54 -0.08 -3.24
N TRP A 17 10.56 0.61 -2.09
CA TRP A 17 9.73 0.34 -0.92
C TRP A 17 8.33 0.99 -0.99
N ASN A 18 7.89 1.46 -2.15
CA ASN A 18 6.55 2.05 -2.27
C ASN A 18 5.48 1.01 -1.97
N TYR A 19 4.82 1.18 -0.82
CA TYR A 19 3.75 0.30 -0.33
C TYR A 19 2.37 0.60 -0.93
N LYS A 20 2.25 1.67 -1.73
CA LYS A 20 1.00 1.93 -2.44
C LYS A 20 0.86 1.01 -3.63
N THR A 21 -0.36 0.56 -3.87
CA THR A 21 -0.69 -0.21 -5.08
C THR A 21 -0.31 0.58 -6.33
N ASP A 22 0.10 -0.11 -7.37
CA ASP A 22 0.29 0.54 -8.65
C ASP A 22 -1.08 1.03 -9.15
N GLY A 23 -1.15 2.30 -9.52
CA GLY A 23 -2.38 2.88 -10.04
C GLY A 23 -2.80 2.21 -11.35
N THR A 24 -4.10 1.98 -11.54
CA THR A 24 -4.63 1.53 -12.82
C THR A 24 -4.37 2.56 -13.92
N ASP A 25 -4.37 2.13 -15.17
CA ASP A 25 -4.19 3.07 -16.29
C ASP A 25 -5.26 4.18 -16.30
N ASP A 26 -6.50 3.88 -15.90
CA ASP A 26 -7.57 4.87 -15.75
C ASP A 26 -7.25 5.91 -14.65
N GLN A 27 -6.75 5.46 -13.49
CA GLN A 27 -6.35 6.36 -12.41
C GLN A 27 -5.17 7.26 -12.82
N ILE A 28 -4.17 6.70 -13.50
CA ILE A 28 -3.05 7.48 -14.01
C ILE A 28 -3.53 8.45 -15.09
N GLN A 29 -4.47 8.05 -15.97
CA GLN A 29 -5.03 8.94 -16.98
C GLN A 29 -5.81 10.10 -16.36
N LYS A 30 -6.63 9.85 -15.32
CA LYS A 30 -7.31 10.93 -14.58
C LYS A 30 -6.33 11.90 -13.94
N LEU A 31 -5.24 11.38 -13.39
CA LEU A 31 -4.18 12.21 -12.83
C LEU A 31 -3.45 13.03 -13.89
N MET A 32 -3.19 12.45 -15.07
CA MET A 32 -2.66 13.19 -16.23
C MET A 32 -3.57 14.33 -16.65
N ASN A 33 -4.88 14.07 -16.78
CA ASN A 33 -5.87 15.08 -17.13
C ASN A 33 -5.92 16.23 -16.10
N SER A 34 -5.85 15.90 -14.81
CA SER A 34 -5.79 16.90 -13.74
C SER A 34 -4.52 17.78 -13.85
N ILE A 35 -3.37 17.16 -14.08
CA ILE A 35 -2.09 17.88 -14.25
C ILE A 35 -2.15 18.82 -15.45
N GLU A 36 -2.75 18.40 -16.57
CA GLU A 36 -2.89 19.22 -17.76
C GLU A 36 -3.89 20.36 -17.56
N PHE A 37 -4.98 20.12 -16.81
CA PHE A 37 -5.99 21.13 -16.49
C PHE A 37 -5.40 22.23 -15.60
N ASP A 38 -4.76 21.87 -14.50
CA ASP A 38 -4.18 22.83 -13.56
C ASP A 38 -2.85 23.41 -14.04
N LYS A 39 -2.26 22.84 -15.10
CA LYS A 39 -0.88 23.09 -15.56
C LYS A 39 0.14 23.00 -14.43
N SER A 40 -0.16 22.18 -13.45
CA SER A 40 0.66 21.98 -12.24
C SER A 40 0.60 20.54 -11.78
N ALA A 41 1.77 19.96 -11.57
CA ALA A 41 1.91 18.64 -10.94
C ALA A 41 2.15 18.73 -9.42
N GLY A 42 2.11 19.94 -8.87
CA GLY A 42 2.54 20.17 -7.49
C GLY A 42 4.04 19.90 -7.28
N VAL A 43 4.42 19.76 -6.03
CA VAL A 43 5.80 19.50 -5.60
C VAL A 43 5.92 18.05 -5.16
N LEU A 44 6.88 17.29 -5.71
CA LEU A 44 7.19 15.94 -5.24
C LEU A 44 8.13 16.00 -4.05
N ALA A 45 8.01 15.08 -3.09
CA ALA A 45 8.99 14.95 -2.03
C ALA A 45 10.06 13.92 -2.42
N VAL A 46 11.33 14.28 -2.31
CA VAL A 46 12.43 13.40 -2.71
C VAL A 46 13.54 13.37 -1.65
N ARG A 47 14.29 12.28 -1.61
CA ARG A 47 15.60 12.24 -0.94
C ARG A 47 16.69 11.89 -1.93
N LYS A 48 17.90 12.40 -1.69
CA LYS A 48 19.04 12.09 -2.51
C LYS A 48 19.51 10.66 -2.25
N LEU A 49 19.73 9.91 -3.32
CA LEU A 49 20.26 8.56 -3.29
C LEU A 49 21.39 8.45 -4.33
N ARG A 50 22.63 8.69 -3.90
CA ARG A 50 23.82 8.78 -4.75
C ARG A 50 23.67 9.90 -5.80
N ASP A 51 23.59 9.54 -7.09
CA ASP A 51 23.46 10.45 -8.25
C ASP A 51 22.01 10.70 -8.67
N LYS A 52 21.04 10.02 -8.02
CA LYS A 52 19.59 10.11 -8.28
C LYS A 52 18.83 10.62 -7.07
N TYR A 53 17.53 10.83 -7.27
CA TYR A 53 16.60 11.24 -6.23
C TYR A 53 15.45 10.24 -6.17
N GLU A 54 15.29 9.59 -5.01
CA GLU A 54 14.20 8.68 -4.75
C GLU A 54 12.96 9.47 -4.32
N VAL A 55 11.83 9.20 -4.98
CA VAL A 55 10.57 9.88 -4.69
C VAL A 55 9.91 9.25 -3.46
N ILE A 56 9.81 10.02 -2.39
CA ILE A 56 9.17 9.66 -1.13
C ILE A 56 7.65 9.79 -1.24
N ASP A 57 7.20 10.92 -1.83
CA ASP A 57 5.78 11.20 -2.08
C ASP A 57 5.57 11.71 -3.49
N GLY A 58 4.55 11.15 -4.17
CA GLY A 58 4.18 11.48 -5.53
C GLY A 58 4.66 10.48 -6.58
N ASN A 59 4.81 9.19 -6.22
CA ASN A 59 5.22 8.14 -7.16
C ASN A 59 4.25 8.03 -8.37
N HIS A 60 2.94 8.10 -8.16
CA HIS A 60 1.95 8.12 -9.25
C HIS A 60 2.02 9.40 -10.08
N ARG A 61 2.27 10.55 -9.41
CA ARG A 61 2.52 11.83 -10.13
C ARG A 61 3.78 11.77 -10.98
N LEU A 62 4.85 11.14 -10.48
CA LEU A 62 6.06 10.91 -11.28
C LEU A 62 5.75 10.09 -12.53
N GLU A 63 4.93 9.04 -12.41
CA GLU A 63 4.52 8.20 -13.54
C GLU A 63 3.71 9.03 -14.56
N ALA A 64 2.69 9.76 -14.11
CA ALA A 64 1.89 10.63 -14.98
C ALA A 64 2.76 11.67 -15.70
N LEU A 65 3.69 12.32 -14.99
CA LEU A 65 4.60 13.31 -15.56
C LEU A 65 5.56 12.71 -16.60
N LYS A 66 6.02 11.48 -16.39
CA LYS A 66 6.82 10.76 -17.39
C LYS A 66 6.01 10.46 -18.64
N ARG A 67 4.75 9.99 -18.50
CA ARG A 67 3.83 9.77 -19.64
C ARG A 67 3.53 11.07 -20.39
N LEU A 68 3.36 12.18 -19.68
CA LEU A 68 3.19 13.53 -20.24
C LEU A 68 4.50 14.13 -20.81
N LYS A 69 5.63 13.41 -20.74
CA LYS A 69 6.93 13.84 -21.28
C LYS A 69 7.47 15.14 -20.68
N TYR A 70 7.16 15.41 -19.43
CA TYR A 70 7.77 16.53 -18.72
C TYR A 70 9.30 16.34 -18.63
N LYS A 71 10.03 17.44 -18.80
CA LYS A 71 11.51 17.42 -18.74
C LYS A 71 12.04 17.70 -17.34
N THR A 72 11.31 18.50 -16.59
CA THR A 72 11.70 18.94 -15.24
C THR A 72 10.49 18.98 -14.33
N VAL A 73 10.72 18.81 -13.03
CA VAL A 73 9.70 18.85 -11.99
C VAL A 73 10.19 19.64 -10.77
N LEU A 74 9.25 20.18 -10.01
CA LEU A 74 9.53 20.81 -8.72
C LEU A 74 9.57 19.73 -7.65
N VAL A 75 10.59 19.77 -6.80
CA VAL A 75 10.75 18.82 -5.71
C VAL A 75 11.13 19.53 -4.41
N GLU A 76 10.58 19.05 -3.30
CA GLU A 76 11.06 19.35 -1.97
C GLU A 76 12.12 18.31 -1.60
N ASN A 77 13.35 18.75 -1.37
CA ASN A 77 14.50 17.87 -1.20
C ASN A 77 14.80 17.62 0.28
N PHE A 78 14.89 16.33 0.64
CA PHE A 78 15.20 15.82 1.97
C PHE A 78 16.54 15.07 1.96
N ASP A 79 17.64 15.74 1.59
CA ASP A 79 18.94 15.13 1.30
C ASP A 79 19.40 14.09 2.33
N ASP A 80 19.26 14.38 3.62
CA ASP A 80 19.81 13.56 4.72
C ASP A 80 18.79 12.60 5.33
N LEU A 81 17.68 12.31 4.62
CA LEU A 81 16.63 11.47 5.16
C LEU A 81 16.99 9.98 5.04
N SER A 82 17.04 9.27 6.17
CA SER A 82 17.18 7.81 6.18
C SER A 82 15.98 7.12 5.52
N LYS A 83 16.13 5.84 5.13
CA LYS A 83 15.03 5.05 4.53
C LYS A 83 13.83 4.96 5.49
N SER A 84 14.06 4.63 6.76
CA SER A 84 13.03 4.55 7.80
C SER A 84 12.23 5.85 7.94
N LYS A 85 12.91 7.00 8.04
CA LYS A 85 12.25 8.30 8.09
C LYS A 85 11.52 8.65 6.79
N ALA A 86 12.03 8.21 5.64
CA ALA A 86 11.37 8.42 4.35
C ALA A 86 10.05 7.66 4.26
N ILE A 87 10.00 6.41 4.74
CA ILE A 87 8.78 5.60 4.80
C ILE A 87 7.72 6.28 5.69
N VAL A 88 8.11 6.70 6.90
CA VAL A 88 7.20 7.41 7.82
C VAL A 88 6.72 8.73 7.21
N LEU A 89 7.60 9.50 6.58
CA LEU A 89 7.22 10.76 5.92
C LEU A 89 6.24 10.50 4.76
N SER A 90 6.48 9.47 3.98
CA SER A 90 5.56 9.05 2.92
C SER A 90 4.16 8.79 3.48
N ARG A 91 4.05 8.02 4.56
CA ARG A 91 2.77 7.70 5.19
C ARG A 91 2.04 8.94 5.67
N ARG A 92 2.71 9.85 6.38
CA ARG A 92 2.14 11.11 6.87
C ARG A 92 1.61 12.04 5.78
N ARG A 93 2.13 11.95 4.56
CA ARG A 93 1.75 12.82 3.43
C ARG A 93 0.66 12.22 2.54
N ASN A 94 0.42 10.93 2.64
CA ASN A 94 -0.40 10.21 1.69
C ASN A 94 -1.78 9.88 2.26
N HIS A 95 -2.76 10.67 1.98
CA HIS A 95 -4.07 10.43 2.57
C HIS A 95 -5.26 10.18 1.65
N VAL A 96 -5.25 10.14 0.34
CA VAL A 96 -6.61 10.08 -0.27
C VAL A 96 -6.74 9.43 -1.67
N TRP A 97 -5.70 9.21 -2.44
CA TRP A 97 -5.92 8.93 -3.88
C TRP A 97 -5.72 7.49 -4.35
N PHE A 98 -5.00 6.68 -3.61
CA PHE A 98 -4.66 5.30 -4.00
C PHE A 98 -4.70 4.39 -2.78
N ASP A 99 -5.18 3.17 -2.95
CA ASP A 99 -5.21 2.17 -1.90
C ASP A 99 -3.79 1.82 -1.44
N ASP A 100 -3.66 1.56 -0.14
CA ASP A 100 -2.42 1.14 0.46
C ASP A 100 -2.34 -0.39 0.48
N ASP A 101 -1.18 -0.92 0.11
CA ASP A 101 -0.85 -2.30 0.41
C ASP A 101 -0.41 -2.40 1.88
N LEU A 102 -1.39 -2.73 2.74
CA LEU A 102 -1.19 -2.79 4.19
C LEU A 102 -0.21 -3.89 4.62
N VAL A 103 -0.13 -4.99 3.86
CA VAL A 103 0.83 -6.07 4.13
C VAL A 103 2.25 -5.59 3.86
N SER A 104 2.47 -4.98 2.70
CA SER A 104 3.77 -4.38 2.36
C SER A 104 4.15 -3.28 3.35
N PHE A 105 3.21 -2.44 3.78
CA PHE A 105 3.48 -1.41 4.76
C PHE A 105 3.82 -1.98 6.14
N GLY A 106 3.09 -3.00 6.60
CA GLY A 106 3.39 -3.72 7.85
C GLY A 106 4.79 -4.34 7.85
N THR A 107 5.21 -4.92 6.73
CA THR A 107 6.57 -5.45 6.55
C THR A 107 7.63 -4.34 6.67
N LEU A 108 7.43 -3.22 5.98
CA LEU A 108 8.33 -2.06 6.07
C LEU A 108 8.41 -1.48 7.49
N LEU A 109 7.29 -1.44 8.21
CA LEU A 109 7.28 -1.02 9.62
C LEU A 109 8.20 -1.91 10.47
N LYS A 110 8.08 -3.25 10.35
CA LYS A 110 8.89 -4.20 11.10
C LYS A 110 10.38 -4.11 10.75
N GLU A 111 10.69 -4.16 9.48
CA GLU A 111 12.05 -4.37 8.99
C GLU A 111 12.86 -3.09 8.89
N ASP A 112 12.23 -2.01 8.44
CA ASP A 112 12.94 -0.77 8.09
C ASP A 112 12.66 0.40 9.03
N VAL A 113 11.57 0.38 9.79
CA VAL A 113 11.16 1.55 10.60
C VAL A 113 11.38 1.32 12.08
N LEU A 114 10.83 0.24 12.66
CA LEU A 114 10.91 -0.02 14.11
C LEU A 114 12.34 -0.17 14.66
N PRO A 115 13.34 -0.66 13.91
CA PRO A 115 14.72 -0.65 14.39
C PRO A 115 15.26 0.74 14.68
N ASP A 116 14.78 1.77 13.96
CA ASP A 116 15.26 3.15 14.08
C ASP A 116 14.30 4.08 14.84
N ILE A 117 13.00 3.79 14.80
CA ILE A 117 11.93 4.65 15.32
C ILE A 117 11.02 3.81 16.23
N PRO A 118 11.02 4.04 17.55
CA PRO A 118 10.17 3.30 18.49
C PRO A 118 8.67 3.47 18.20
N MET A 119 7.88 2.45 18.56
CA MET A 119 6.43 2.41 18.36
C MET A 119 5.72 3.60 19.01
N GLU A 120 6.14 4.02 20.20
CA GLU A 120 5.58 5.16 20.91
C GLU A 120 5.70 6.43 20.08
N THR A 121 6.86 6.64 19.47
CA THR A 121 7.10 7.78 18.59
C THR A 121 6.23 7.69 17.32
N LEU A 122 6.03 6.49 16.77
CA LEU A 122 5.15 6.33 15.60
C LEU A 122 3.70 6.67 15.93
N LYS A 123 3.20 6.26 17.11
CA LYS A 123 1.84 6.59 17.56
C LYS A 123 1.62 8.11 17.71
N GLU A 124 2.67 8.87 18.05
CA GLU A 124 2.60 10.33 18.16
C GLU A 124 2.60 11.07 16.81
N ILE A 125 3.22 10.49 15.79
CA ILE A 125 3.49 11.19 14.52
C ILE A 125 2.69 10.69 13.33
N LEU A 126 2.08 9.51 13.42
CA LEU A 126 1.16 8.97 12.42
C LEU A 126 -0.29 9.32 12.78
N PRO A 127 -1.21 9.32 11.80
CA PRO A 127 -2.63 9.57 12.05
C PRO A 127 -3.21 8.61 13.10
N GLU A 128 -4.14 9.11 13.93
CA GLU A 128 -4.77 8.35 15.02
C GLU A 128 -5.64 7.18 14.53
N ASP A 129 -6.12 7.23 13.30
CA ASP A 129 -6.94 6.19 12.66
C ASP A 129 -6.12 4.96 12.22
N GLU A 130 -4.79 5.02 12.31
CA GLU A 130 -3.93 3.89 11.99
C GLU A 130 -3.76 2.96 13.19
N ASN A 131 -4.36 1.79 13.09
CA ASN A 131 -4.08 0.73 14.05
C ASN A 131 -2.74 0.04 13.71
N LEU A 132 -1.63 0.68 14.15
CA LEU A 132 -0.26 0.20 13.91
C LEU A 132 -0.02 -1.20 14.44
N GLU A 133 -0.67 -1.58 15.54
CA GLU A 133 -0.55 -2.93 16.12
C GLU A 133 -1.15 -3.98 15.19
N ASN A 134 -2.31 -3.69 14.59
CA ASN A 134 -2.90 -4.58 13.60
C ASN A 134 -2.02 -4.72 12.35
N LEU A 135 -1.41 -3.63 11.88
CA LEU A 135 -0.50 -3.68 10.73
C LEU A 135 0.73 -4.57 10.99
N LEU A 136 1.22 -4.61 12.23
CA LEU A 136 2.32 -5.49 12.59
C LEU A 136 1.89 -6.96 12.69
N ASN A 137 0.67 -7.20 13.14
CA ASN A 137 0.13 -8.56 13.32
C ASN A 137 -0.30 -9.22 12.00
N PHE A 138 -0.53 -8.46 10.91
CA PHE A 138 -0.78 -9.02 9.58
C PHE A 138 0.35 -9.94 9.09
N ASN A 139 1.58 -9.77 9.60
CA ASN A 139 2.73 -10.58 9.21
C ASN A 139 2.99 -11.80 10.12
N GLU A 140 2.26 -11.96 11.23
CA GLU A 140 2.38 -13.13 12.11
C GLU A 140 1.53 -14.32 11.65
N PHE A 141 0.78 -14.19 10.57
CA PHE A 141 0.17 -15.34 9.94
C PHE A 141 1.25 -16.12 9.21
N GLU A 142 2.01 -16.95 9.94
CA GLU A 142 2.81 -18.00 9.32
C GLU A 142 1.89 -18.85 8.47
N TRP A 143 2.06 -18.79 7.16
CA TRP A 143 1.51 -19.80 6.25
C TRP A 143 2.10 -21.15 6.67
N LYS A 144 1.39 -21.91 7.47
CA LYS A 144 1.63 -23.33 7.60
C LYS A 144 1.00 -23.96 6.37
N GLU A 145 1.83 -24.51 5.49
CA GLU A 145 1.31 -25.40 4.45
C GLU A 145 0.32 -26.34 5.12
N PRO A 146 -0.94 -26.40 4.63
CA PRO A 146 -1.89 -27.38 5.17
C PRO A 146 -1.22 -28.73 5.06
N GLU A 147 -1.09 -29.43 6.19
CA GLU A 147 -0.62 -30.83 6.18
C GLU A 147 -1.40 -31.53 5.08
N GLN A 148 -0.69 -32.06 4.09
CA GLN A 148 -1.27 -32.79 2.98
C GLN A 148 -2.00 -34.03 3.54
N LYS A 149 -3.24 -33.84 3.97
CA LYS A 149 -4.18 -34.91 4.22
C LYS A 149 -5.08 -35.00 3.01
N THR A 150 -4.76 -36.06 2.23
CA THR A 150 -5.58 -36.68 1.19
C THR A 150 -5.65 -35.99 -0.19
N LYS A 151 -5.27 -36.82 -1.12
CA LYS A 151 -5.44 -36.77 -2.57
C LYS A 151 -6.90 -36.50 -2.98
N ASP A 152 -7.28 -35.22 -3.05
CA ASP A 152 -8.39 -34.83 -3.89
C ASP A 152 -7.91 -33.73 -4.83
N VAL A 153 -7.82 -34.07 -6.09
CA VAL A 153 -7.12 -33.37 -7.17
C VAL A 153 -7.85 -32.06 -7.60
N ASN A 154 -8.92 -31.68 -6.91
CA ASN A 154 -9.83 -30.58 -7.32
C ASN A 154 -10.07 -29.50 -6.27
N THR A 155 -9.23 -29.37 -5.26
CA THR A 155 -9.36 -28.29 -4.28
C THR A 155 -8.35 -27.19 -4.50
N ILE A 156 -8.82 -25.95 -4.61
CA ILE A 156 -7.99 -24.73 -4.62
C ILE A 156 -8.14 -24.09 -3.25
N ALA A 157 -7.04 -23.82 -2.56
CA ALA A 157 -7.07 -23.02 -1.34
C ALA A 157 -7.22 -21.54 -1.71
N ILE A 158 -8.26 -20.88 -1.19
CA ILE A 158 -8.48 -19.44 -1.34
C ILE A 158 -8.34 -18.82 0.04
N GLN A 159 -7.45 -17.85 0.19
CA GLN A 159 -7.31 -17.07 1.41
C GLN A 159 -7.91 -15.67 1.17
N LEU A 160 -8.87 -15.28 2.00
CA LEU A 160 -9.49 -13.97 1.96
C LEU A 160 -9.10 -13.19 3.21
N THR A 161 -8.59 -11.98 3.02
CA THR A 161 -8.38 -11.03 4.11
C THR A 161 -9.55 -10.04 4.11
N VAL A 162 -10.29 -10.01 5.21
CA VAL A 162 -11.46 -9.14 5.38
C VAL A 162 -11.30 -8.26 6.62
N THR A 163 -12.03 -7.16 6.69
CA THR A 163 -12.09 -6.34 7.90
C THR A 163 -12.66 -7.14 9.06
N LYS A 164 -12.36 -6.73 10.29
CA LYS A 164 -12.90 -7.38 11.50
C LYS A 164 -14.44 -7.47 11.47
N GLU A 165 -15.09 -6.38 11.07
CA GLU A 165 -16.56 -6.31 10.96
C GLU A 165 -17.11 -7.39 10.01
N ILE A 166 -16.52 -7.54 8.82
CA ILE A 166 -16.91 -8.58 7.86
C ILE A 166 -16.57 -9.97 8.40
N GLY A 167 -15.44 -10.11 9.11
CA GLY A 167 -15.07 -11.37 9.75
C GLY A 167 -16.05 -11.78 10.86
N ASP A 168 -16.54 -10.84 11.66
CA ASP A 168 -17.53 -11.08 12.71
C ASP A 168 -18.87 -11.49 12.09
N ILE A 169 -19.34 -10.79 11.06
CA ILE A 169 -20.57 -11.14 10.29
C ILE A 169 -20.44 -12.55 9.69
N TRP A 170 -19.28 -12.86 9.08
CA TRP A 170 -19.03 -14.17 8.52
C TRP A 170 -19.08 -15.28 9.56
N ASN A 171 -18.43 -15.08 10.70
CA ASN A 171 -18.41 -16.06 11.78
C ASN A 171 -19.80 -16.32 12.39
N GLU A 172 -20.63 -15.29 12.50
CA GLU A 172 -22.01 -15.40 12.96
C GLU A 172 -22.85 -16.17 11.95
N TYR A 173 -22.75 -15.82 10.67
CA TYR A 173 -23.45 -16.50 9.58
C TYR A 173 -23.09 -17.99 9.50
N VAL A 174 -21.79 -18.35 9.58
CA VAL A 174 -21.34 -19.75 9.59
C VAL A 174 -21.92 -20.54 10.76
N LYS A 175 -21.99 -19.92 11.96
CA LYS A 175 -22.60 -20.56 13.14
C LYS A 175 -24.09 -20.88 12.93
N GLU A 176 -24.83 -19.97 12.31
CA GLU A 176 -26.25 -20.15 12.01
C GLU A 176 -26.49 -21.30 11.01
N GLN A 177 -25.60 -21.50 10.06
CA GLN A 177 -25.71 -22.57 9.05
C GLN A 177 -25.42 -23.97 9.63
N ASN A 178 -24.80 -24.07 10.79
CA ASN A 178 -24.40 -25.33 11.45
C ASN A 178 -23.49 -26.22 10.58
N ASP A 179 -22.72 -25.60 9.67
CA ASP A 179 -21.82 -26.25 8.72
C ASP A 179 -20.39 -25.71 8.89
N SER A 180 -19.40 -26.36 8.26
CA SER A 180 -18.05 -25.84 8.24
C SER A 180 -17.93 -24.59 7.37
N PRO A 181 -17.01 -23.65 7.69
CA PRO A 181 -16.80 -22.43 6.87
C PRO A 181 -16.61 -22.70 5.39
N ASN A 182 -15.92 -23.80 5.03
CA ASN A 182 -15.67 -24.19 3.65
C ASN A 182 -16.93 -24.65 2.94
N GLN A 183 -17.83 -25.35 3.64
CA GLN A 183 -19.10 -25.81 3.07
C GLN A 183 -20.04 -24.63 2.85
N VAL A 184 -20.14 -23.73 3.84
CA VAL A 184 -20.93 -22.49 3.75
C VAL A 184 -20.44 -21.62 2.60
N PHE A 185 -19.12 -21.43 2.47
CA PHE A 185 -18.53 -20.66 1.38
C PHE A 185 -18.83 -21.29 0.02
N SER A 186 -18.67 -22.63 -0.10
CA SER A 186 -18.93 -23.36 -1.33
C SER A 186 -20.39 -23.26 -1.76
N GLN A 187 -21.33 -23.27 -0.80
CA GLN A 187 -22.76 -23.12 -1.09
C GLN A 187 -23.06 -21.70 -1.58
N LEU A 188 -22.56 -20.68 -0.89
CA LEU A 188 -22.73 -19.28 -1.32
C LEU A 188 -22.21 -19.04 -2.74
N MET A 189 -21.03 -19.60 -3.08
CA MET A 189 -20.47 -19.47 -4.42
C MET A 189 -21.31 -20.15 -5.49
N ARG A 190 -21.94 -21.31 -5.19
CA ARG A 190 -22.86 -21.96 -6.12
C ARG A 190 -24.13 -21.15 -6.34
N ASP A 191 -24.70 -20.59 -5.25
CA ASP A 191 -25.90 -19.76 -5.31
C ASP A 191 -25.66 -18.49 -6.14
N LEU A 192 -24.47 -17.88 -6.02
CA LEU A 192 -24.06 -16.71 -6.81
C LEU A 192 -23.85 -17.05 -8.31
N ASP A 193 -23.36 -18.26 -8.62
CA ASP A 193 -23.13 -18.68 -10.01
C ASP A 193 -24.42 -19.17 -10.71
N GLY A 194 -25.55 -19.20 -10.00
CA GLY A 194 -26.84 -19.61 -10.54
C GLY A 194 -26.93 -21.11 -10.92
N LYS A 195 -26.03 -21.92 -10.39
CA LYS A 195 -25.96 -23.36 -10.55
C LYS A 195 -26.37 -24.06 -9.27
N GLY A 196 -27.60 -23.78 -8.83
CA GLY A 196 -28.26 -24.47 -7.73
C GLY A 196 -29.02 -25.70 -8.20
#